data_f03cd06b491801663ebf6f11fa242e43
#
_entry.id   f03cd06b491801663ebf6f11fa242e43
#
_cell.length_a   1.000
_cell.length_b   1.000
_cell.length_c   1.000
_cell.angle_alpha   90.00
_cell.angle_beta   90.00
_cell.angle_gamma   90.00
#
_symmetry.space_group_name_H-M   'P 1'
#
loop_
_entity.id
_entity.type
_entity.pdbx_description
1 polymer ?
#
loop_
_entity_poly.entity_id
_entity_poly.type
_entity_poly.pdbx_seq_one_letter_code
_entity_poly.pdbx_strand_id
1 'polypeptide(L)'
;MYRSLIFATSLLSLAKGQLVGNLYCKGSCTAKNGKVVIDANWRWLHVKGGYTNCYTGNEWNATACPDNKSCATNCAIDGADYRRLRHYCERQLLGTEVHHQGLYSTNIGSRTYLMQDDSTYQLFKFTGSQEFTFDVDLSNLPCGLNGALYFVSMDADGGLKKYPTNKAGAKYGTGYCDAQCPRDLKFINGEGNVEGWQPSKNDQNAGVGGHGSCCAEMDIWEANSVSTAVTPHSCSTIEQSRCDGDGCGGTYSADRYAGVCDPDGCDFNSYRMGVKDFYGKGKTVDTSKKFTVVTQFIGSGDAMEIKRFYVQNGKTIPQPDSTIPGVTGNSITTFFCDAQKKAFGDKYTFKDKGGMANMPSTCNGMVLVMSLWDDHYSNMLWLDSTYPTDKNPDTDAGSGRGECAITSGVPADVESQHPDASVIYSNIKFGPINTTFG
;
A
#
# COMPACT_ATOMS: atom_id res chain seq x y z
N MET A 1 -1.27 31.10 53.90
CA MET A 1 -1.38 29.72 53.46
C MET A 1 -2.38 29.62 52.31
N TYR A 2 -1.91 29.75 51.10
CA TYR A 2 -2.76 29.52 49.90
C TYR A 2 -2.38 28.18 49.31
N ARG A 3 -3.31 27.21 49.31
CA ARG A 3 -3.18 25.93 48.62
C ARG A 3 -3.70 26.13 47.20
N SER A 4 -2.81 26.12 46.22
CA SER A 4 -3.15 26.02 44.81
C SER A 4 -3.53 24.57 44.47
N LEU A 5 -4.81 24.34 44.16
CA LEU A 5 -5.24 23.10 43.51
C LEU A 5 -4.85 23.18 42.04
N ILE A 6 -3.92 22.32 41.63
CA ILE A 6 -3.62 22.07 40.23
C ILE A 6 -4.65 21.05 39.74
N PHE A 7 -5.62 21.47 38.93
CA PHE A 7 -6.47 20.58 38.17
C PHE A 7 -5.63 20.01 37.00
N ALA A 8 -5.25 18.77 37.10
CA ALA A 8 -4.74 18.02 35.98
C ALA A 8 -5.94 17.65 35.08
N THR A 9 -6.21 18.46 34.07
CA THR A 9 -7.10 18.05 32.97
C THR A 9 -6.37 17.03 32.11
N SER A 10 -6.75 15.77 32.26
CA SER A 10 -6.37 14.71 31.35
C SER A 10 -6.97 15.03 29.97
N LEU A 11 -6.15 15.53 29.07
CA LEU A 11 -6.47 15.61 27.65
C LEU A 11 -6.48 14.18 27.08
N LEU A 12 -7.64 13.52 27.15
CA LEU A 12 -7.93 12.40 26.27
C LEU A 12 -7.96 12.95 24.84
N SER A 13 -6.86 12.86 24.13
CA SER A 13 -6.84 13.06 22.69
C SER A 13 -7.53 11.86 22.04
N LEU A 14 -8.85 11.97 21.87
CA LEU A 14 -9.58 11.09 20.97
C LEU A 14 -8.90 11.15 19.59
N ALA A 15 -8.33 10.04 19.15
CA ALA A 15 -7.81 9.89 17.80
C ALA A 15 -8.99 10.09 16.82
N LYS A 16 -9.20 11.32 16.39
CA LYS A 16 -10.20 11.65 15.36
C LYS A 16 -9.52 11.45 14.03
N GLY A 17 -9.92 10.41 13.29
CA GLY A 17 -9.53 10.25 11.89
C GLY A 17 -9.83 11.54 11.11
N GLN A 18 -8.99 11.84 10.12
CA GLN A 18 -9.19 13.01 9.26
C GLN A 18 -10.32 12.76 8.27
N LEU A 19 -11.13 13.79 7.98
CA LEU A 19 -12.22 13.70 7.02
C LEU A 19 -11.67 13.72 5.59
N VAL A 20 -11.98 12.68 4.81
CA VAL A 20 -11.72 12.61 3.37
C VAL A 20 -13.06 12.46 2.66
N GLY A 21 -13.31 13.32 1.66
CA GLY A 21 -14.50 13.16 0.82
C GLY A 21 -14.28 12.07 -0.21
N ASN A 22 -15.18 11.11 -0.30
CA ASN A 22 -15.28 10.18 -1.40
C ASN A 22 -16.68 10.23 -2.04
N LEU A 23 -16.81 9.75 -3.26
CA LEU A 23 -18.06 9.82 -4.02
C LEU A 23 -18.46 8.43 -4.52
N TYR A 24 -19.68 8.02 -4.22
CA TYR A 24 -20.33 6.89 -4.88
C TYR A 24 -21.17 7.42 -6.04
N CYS A 25 -20.92 6.91 -7.26
CA CYS A 25 -21.58 7.36 -8.48
C CYS A 25 -22.49 6.27 -9.06
N LYS A 26 -23.75 6.64 -9.40
CA LYS A 26 -24.70 5.83 -10.16
C LYS A 26 -25.58 6.78 -10.96
N GLY A 27 -25.06 7.24 -12.12
CA GLY A 27 -25.69 8.29 -12.92
C GLY A 27 -25.45 9.71 -12.35
N SER A 28 -25.49 9.89 -11.03
CA SER A 28 -25.01 11.06 -10.30
C SER A 28 -24.15 10.61 -9.13
N CYS A 29 -23.17 11.43 -8.74
CA CYS A 29 -22.31 11.11 -7.61
C CYS A 29 -22.88 11.59 -6.28
N THR A 30 -22.95 10.71 -5.30
CA THR A 30 -23.33 11.05 -3.93
C THR A 30 -22.09 11.15 -3.07
N ALA A 31 -21.88 12.32 -2.44
CA ALA A 31 -20.77 12.53 -1.52
C ALA A 31 -20.93 11.68 -0.26
N LYS A 32 -19.87 10.97 0.11
CA LYS A 32 -19.73 10.31 1.41
C LYS A 32 -18.58 10.95 2.15
N ASN A 33 -18.82 11.33 3.40
CA ASN A 33 -17.73 11.75 4.27
C ASN A 33 -16.96 10.50 4.73
N GLY A 34 -15.73 10.35 4.27
CA GLY A 34 -14.79 9.34 4.74
C GLY A 34 -13.87 9.92 5.80
N LYS A 35 -13.29 9.04 6.61
CA LYS A 35 -12.19 9.33 7.53
C LYS A 35 -11.02 8.46 7.12
N VAL A 36 -9.81 8.89 7.39
CA VAL A 36 -8.63 8.02 7.29
C VAL A 36 -8.08 7.70 8.66
N VAL A 37 -7.55 6.51 8.79
CA VAL A 37 -6.83 6.06 9.98
C VAL A 37 -5.43 5.62 9.57
N ILE A 38 -4.41 6.03 10.34
CA ILE A 38 -3.05 5.58 10.14
C ILE A 38 -2.88 4.18 10.70
N ASP A 39 -2.06 3.38 10.03
CA ASP A 39 -1.70 2.02 10.43
C ASP A 39 -1.08 1.95 11.83
N ALA A 40 -1.31 0.83 12.50
CA ALA A 40 -0.83 0.54 13.84
C ALA A 40 0.71 0.61 13.97
N ASN A 41 1.47 0.29 12.90
CA ASN A 41 2.93 0.34 12.90
C ASN A 41 3.49 1.77 13.10
N TRP A 42 2.73 2.81 12.70
CA TRP A 42 3.10 4.24 12.88
C TRP A 42 2.56 4.84 14.16
N ARG A 43 2.04 4.02 15.10
CA ARG A 43 1.51 4.48 16.38
C ARG A 43 2.47 4.18 17.51
N TRP A 44 2.36 4.98 18.57
CA TRP A 44 3.13 4.77 19.78
C TRP A 44 2.66 3.51 20.50
N LEU A 45 3.62 2.63 20.75
CA LEU A 45 3.42 1.38 21.46
C LEU A 45 4.02 1.49 22.86
N HIS A 46 3.21 1.41 23.91
CA HIS A 46 3.64 1.63 25.29
C HIS A 46 2.98 0.64 26.25
N VAL A 47 3.58 0.50 27.45
CA VAL A 47 3.01 -0.27 28.55
C VAL A 47 1.67 0.35 28.98
N LYS A 48 0.63 -0.47 29.10
CA LYS A 48 -0.71 -0.04 29.53
C LYS A 48 -0.67 0.75 30.85
N GLY A 49 -1.30 1.90 30.87
CA GLY A 49 -1.35 2.77 32.04
C GLY A 49 -0.03 3.50 32.36
N GLY A 50 0.97 3.43 31.49
CA GLY A 50 2.26 4.06 31.67
C GLY A 50 2.81 4.69 30.38
N TYR A 51 4.04 5.20 30.46
CA TYR A 51 4.74 5.89 29.37
C TYR A 51 5.98 5.11 28.88
N THR A 52 6.21 3.90 29.39
CA THR A 52 7.34 3.08 28.99
C THR A 52 7.09 2.49 27.61
N ASN A 53 8.02 2.68 26.68
CA ASN A 53 7.92 2.13 25.34
C ASN A 53 8.01 0.60 25.37
N CYS A 54 7.10 -0.07 24.65
CA CYS A 54 7.19 -1.50 24.38
C CYS A 54 8.09 -1.82 23.18
N TYR A 55 8.32 -0.82 22.31
CA TYR A 55 9.18 -0.91 21.14
C TYR A 55 9.92 0.42 20.96
N THR A 56 11.22 0.38 20.73
CA THR A 56 12.06 1.57 20.53
C THR A 56 13.10 1.31 19.47
N GLY A 57 13.19 2.22 18.49
CA GLY A 57 13.99 1.97 17.30
C GLY A 57 13.46 0.71 16.60
N ASN A 58 14.28 -0.33 16.49
CA ASN A 58 13.90 -1.62 15.90
C ASN A 58 13.93 -2.80 16.90
N GLU A 59 13.84 -2.52 18.19
CA GLU A 59 13.92 -3.51 19.27
C GLU A 59 12.71 -3.51 20.19
N TRP A 60 12.30 -4.70 20.62
CA TRP A 60 11.29 -4.92 21.64
C TRP A 60 11.84 -4.74 23.04
N ASN A 61 11.05 -4.15 23.94
CA ASN A 61 11.34 -4.14 25.38
C ASN A 61 11.09 -5.53 25.96
N ALA A 62 12.12 -6.28 26.24
CA ALA A 62 12.04 -7.68 26.71
C ALA A 62 11.27 -7.84 28.03
N THR A 63 11.19 -6.80 28.88
CA THR A 63 10.41 -6.85 30.13
C THR A 63 8.91 -6.71 29.84
N ALA A 64 8.52 -5.79 28.94
CA ALA A 64 7.12 -5.59 28.57
C ALA A 64 6.63 -6.66 27.60
N CYS A 65 7.50 -7.12 26.71
CA CYS A 65 7.22 -8.04 25.61
C CYS A 65 8.17 -9.26 25.68
N PRO A 66 8.07 -10.14 26.68
CA PRO A 66 8.90 -11.36 26.76
C PRO A 66 8.48 -12.44 25.73
N ASP A 67 7.24 -12.40 25.25
CA ASP A 67 6.65 -13.26 24.24
C ASP A 67 5.48 -12.55 23.52
N ASN A 68 4.95 -13.16 22.46
CA ASN A 68 3.89 -12.58 21.62
C ASN A 68 2.61 -12.26 22.40
N LYS A 69 2.15 -13.13 23.28
CA LYS A 69 0.91 -13.00 24.04
C LYS A 69 1.03 -12.01 25.19
N SER A 70 2.16 -12.08 25.91
CA SER A 70 2.46 -11.16 27.00
C SER A 70 2.59 -9.73 26.47
N CYS A 71 3.20 -9.53 25.30
CA CYS A 71 3.30 -8.24 24.65
C CYS A 71 1.91 -7.63 24.38
N ALA A 72 0.98 -8.39 23.77
CA ALA A 72 -0.39 -7.95 23.52
C ALA A 72 -1.18 -7.65 24.80
N THR A 73 -0.86 -8.35 25.88
CA THR A 73 -1.48 -8.14 27.19
C THR A 73 -0.95 -6.89 27.88
N ASN A 74 0.36 -6.67 27.83
CA ASN A 74 1.04 -5.61 28.58
C ASN A 74 1.03 -4.27 27.87
N CYS A 75 0.94 -4.27 26.53
CA CYS A 75 1.10 -3.08 25.71
C CYS A 75 -0.23 -2.58 25.12
N ALA A 76 -0.26 -1.30 24.85
CA ALA A 76 -1.36 -0.60 24.13
C ALA A 76 -0.79 0.25 23.02
N ILE A 77 -1.61 0.48 21.99
CA ILE A 77 -1.31 1.40 20.90
C ILE A 77 -2.10 2.69 21.10
N ASP A 78 -1.39 3.81 21.07
CA ASP A 78 -1.98 5.13 21.19
C ASP A 78 -1.35 6.13 20.20
N GLY A 79 -1.81 7.37 20.27
CA GLY A 79 -1.30 8.42 19.41
C GLY A 79 -1.86 8.36 18.00
N ALA A 80 -1.32 9.12 17.17
CA ALA A 80 -1.46 9.57 15.82
C ALA A 80 -1.82 11.07 15.81
N ASP A 81 -0.80 11.90 15.87
CA ASP A 81 -0.96 13.30 15.52
C ASP A 81 -0.81 13.45 14.01
N TYR A 82 -1.93 13.39 13.31
CA TYR A 82 -1.95 13.45 11.83
C TYR A 82 -1.31 14.72 11.28
N ARG A 83 -1.33 15.84 12.02
CA ARG A 83 -0.67 17.08 11.61
C ARG A 83 0.84 16.95 11.71
N ARG A 84 1.33 16.29 12.77
CA ARG A 84 2.76 16.02 12.96
C ARG A 84 3.29 14.92 12.02
N LEU A 85 2.42 14.03 11.58
CA LEU A 85 2.73 13.04 10.56
C LEU A 85 2.58 13.62 9.14
N ARG A 86 2.38 14.94 9.03
CA ARG A 86 2.16 15.67 7.78
C ARG A 86 1.11 15.04 6.85
N HIS A 87 0.14 14.35 7.45
CA HIS A 87 -1.10 14.01 6.79
C HIS A 87 -2.03 15.21 6.86
N TYR A 88 -2.27 15.85 5.74
CA TYR A 88 -3.24 16.93 5.67
C TYR A 88 -4.42 16.50 4.81
N CYS A 89 -5.61 16.76 5.33
CA CYS A 89 -6.86 16.58 4.62
C CYS A 89 -7.55 17.93 4.54
N GLU A 90 -7.59 18.48 3.35
CA GLU A 90 -8.52 19.53 3.00
C GLU A 90 -9.64 18.90 2.19
N ARG A 91 -10.84 19.44 2.21
CA ARG A 91 -12.03 18.90 1.52
C ARG A 91 -11.69 18.12 0.24
N GLN A 92 -11.72 16.76 0.31
CA GLN A 92 -11.40 15.83 -0.79
C GLN A 92 -9.90 15.66 -1.15
N LEU A 93 -8.97 16.16 -0.34
CA LEU A 93 -7.54 16.00 -0.55
C LEU A 93 -6.93 15.17 0.59
N LEU A 94 -6.13 14.17 0.27
CA LEU A 94 -5.23 13.50 1.21
C LEU A 94 -3.80 13.69 0.69
N GLY A 95 -2.99 14.45 1.42
CA GLY A 95 -1.56 14.58 1.18
C GLY A 95 -0.76 13.83 2.24
N THR A 96 0.34 13.24 1.84
CA THR A 96 1.30 12.61 2.73
C THR A 96 2.72 12.94 2.28
N GLU A 97 3.60 13.21 3.24
CA GLU A 97 5.01 13.52 3.01
C GLU A 97 5.90 12.36 3.52
N VAL A 98 7.04 12.14 2.86
CA VAL A 98 7.95 11.03 3.16
C VAL A 98 8.58 11.13 4.54
N HIS A 99 9.12 12.31 4.88
CA HIS A 99 9.96 12.49 6.07
C HIS A 99 9.36 13.52 7.00
N HIS A 100 9.22 13.18 8.27
CA HIS A 100 8.81 14.13 9.30
C HIS A 100 9.62 13.98 10.59
N GLN A 101 10.32 15.03 10.96
CA GLN A 101 11.02 15.09 12.23
C GLN A 101 10.05 15.52 13.36
N GLY A 102 9.69 14.58 14.20
CA GLY A 102 8.94 14.84 15.44
C GLY A 102 9.85 15.32 16.58
N LEU A 103 9.25 15.65 17.74
CA LEU A 103 10.02 16.05 18.93
C LEU A 103 10.88 14.91 19.51
N TYR A 104 10.52 13.66 19.23
CA TYR A 104 11.12 12.47 19.86
C TYR A 104 11.65 11.45 18.84
N SER A 105 11.23 11.51 17.60
CA SER A 105 11.65 10.58 16.54
C SER A 105 11.38 11.18 15.16
N THR A 106 12.08 10.66 14.18
CA THR A 106 11.77 10.89 12.76
C THR A 106 10.74 9.86 12.31
N ASN A 107 9.73 10.30 11.57
CA ASN A 107 8.77 9.44 10.90
C ASN A 107 9.11 9.39 9.42
N ILE A 108 9.25 8.20 8.87
CA ILE A 108 9.46 7.96 7.44
C ILE A 108 8.27 7.22 6.88
N GLY A 109 7.76 7.69 5.75
CA GLY A 109 6.64 7.09 5.07
C GLY A 109 5.33 7.07 5.87
N SER A 110 4.34 6.40 5.32
CA SER A 110 3.05 6.19 5.98
C SER A 110 2.18 5.18 5.25
N ARG A 111 1.24 4.59 5.99
CA ARG A 111 0.15 3.77 5.45
C ARG A 111 -1.15 4.15 6.13
N THR A 112 -2.17 4.44 5.35
CA THR A 112 -3.48 4.86 5.85
C THR A 112 -4.60 4.08 5.19
N TYR A 113 -5.71 3.94 5.91
CA TYR A 113 -6.91 3.20 5.48
C TYR A 113 -8.12 4.10 5.46
N LEU A 114 -8.99 3.92 4.47
CA LEU A 114 -10.27 4.63 4.42
C LEU A 114 -11.28 3.96 5.36
N MET A 115 -11.88 4.75 6.24
CA MET A 115 -12.88 4.30 7.20
C MET A 115 -14.30 4.48 6.66
N GLN A 116 -15.17 3.52 6.93
CA GLN A 116 -16.61 3.65 6.72
C GLN A 116 -17.26 4.42 7.86
N ASP A 117 -16.82 4.16 9.09
CA ASP A 117 -17.28 4.79 10.33
C ASP A 117 -16.12 4.86 11.35
N ASP A 118 -16.38 5.11 12.63
CA ASP A 118 -15.34 5.24 13.66
C ASP A 118 -14.68 3.91 14.06
N SER A 119 -15.18 2.77 13.59
CA SER A 119 -14.83 1.43 14.04
C SER A 119 -14.55 0.43 12.93
N THR A 120 -14.90 0.77 11.67
CA THR A 120 -14.75 -0.14 10.54
C THR A 120 -14.13 0.54 9.33
N TYR A 121 -13.33 -0.21 8.58
CA TYR A 121 -12.82 0.17 7.27
C TYR A 121 -13.93 0.16 6.23
N GLN A 122 -13.85 1.06 5.25
CA GLN A 122 -14.71 1.03 4.06
C GLN A 122 -14.31 -0.16 3.17
N LEU A 123 -15.25 -1.05 2.92
CA LEU A 123 -15.06 -2.14 1.97
C LEU A 123 -15.50 -1.74 0.57
N PHE A 124 -14.66 -2.06 -0.41
CA PHE A 124 -14.93 -1.89 -1.84
C PHE A 124 -15.16 -3.23 -2.52
N LYS A 125 -16.03 -3.25 -3.53
CA LYS A 125 -16.35 -4.45 -4.31
C LYS A 125 -16.21 -4.16 -5.79
N PHE A 126 -15.34 -4.92 -6.45
CA PHE A 126 -15.08 -4.81 -7.89
C PHE A 126 -15.26 -6.16 -8.56
N THR A 127 -16.44 -6.76 -8.38
CA THR A 127 -16.75 -8.12 -8.85
C THR A 127 -17.19 -8.17 -10.32
N GLY A 128 -17.02 -7.08 -11.06
CA GLY A 128 -17.37 -6.91 -12.46
C GLY A 128 -18.24 -5.67 -12.70
N SER A 129 -18.06 -5.02 -13.84
CA SER A 129 -18.77 -3.80 -14.25
C SER A 129 -18.69 -2.64 -13.25
N GLN A 130 -17.55 -2.51 -12.59
CA GLN A 130 -17.26 -1.46 -11.61
C GLN A 130 -16.02 -0.68 -12.03
N GLU A 131 -15.96 0.58 -11.58
CA GLU A 131 -14.76 1.40 -11.76
C GLU A 131 -14.40 2.17 -10.49
N PHE A 132 -13.11 2.43 -10.37
CA PHE A 132 -12.54 3.25 -9.32
C PHE A 132 -11.71 4.37 -9.95
N THR A 133 -11.89 5.58 -9.46
CA THR A 133 -11.30 6.79 -10.03
C THR A 133 -10.78 7.68 -8.91
N PHE A 134 -9.64 8.29 -9.14
CA PHE A 134 -9.06 9.29 -8.25
C PHE A 134 -8.21 10.27 -9.03
N ASP A 135 -8.07 11.48 -8.50
CA ASP A 135 -7.07 12.44 -8.96
C ASP A 135 -5.79 12.25 -8.15
N VAL A 136 -4.65 12.38 -8.82
CA VAL A 136 -3.34 12.31 -8.18
C VAL A 136 -2.43 13.45 -8.63
N ASP A 137 -1.71 14.04 -7.67
CA ASP A 137 -0.57 14.92 -7.90
C ASP A 137 0.66 14.28 -7.24
N LEU A 138 1.63 13.91 -8.07
CA LEU A 138 2.91 13.34 -7.66
C LEU A 138 4.10 14.08 -8.34
N SER A 139 3.87 15.33 -8.67
CA SER A 139 4.89 16.20 -9.29
C SER A 139 6.14 16.37 -8.43
N ASN A 140 5.98 16.18 -7.10
CA ASN A 140 7.04 16.24 -6.09
C ASN A 140 7.44 14.85 -5.56
N LEU A 141 7.28 13.79 -6.36
CA LEU A 141 7.62 12.41 -5.96
C LEU A 141 8.73 11.86 -6.87
N PRO A 142 10.00 11.91 -6.45
CA PRO A 142 11.16 11.51 -7.27
C PRO A 142 11.34 10.01 -7.36
N CYS A 143 12.41 9.59 -8.05
CA CYS A 143 12.90 8.21 -8.08
C CYS A 143 13.12 7.65 -6.66
N GLY A 144 12.90 6.36 -6.49
CA GLY A 144 13.14 5.66 -5.23
C GLY A 144 11.99 5.72 -4.23
N LEU A 145 10.89 6.38 -4.59
CA LEU A 145 9.68 6.48 -3.77
C LEU A 145 8.47 5.85 -4.46
N ASN A 146 7.57 5.28 -3.68
CA ASN A 146 6.30 4.77 -4.15
C ASN A 146 5.14 5.47 -3.42
N GLY A 147 4.40 6.30 -4.15
CA GLY A 147 3.08 6.77 -3.72
C GLY A 147 2.05 5.76 -4.20
N ALA A 148 1.64 4.85 -3.32
CA ALA A 148 0.77 3.75 -3.66
C ALA A 148 -0.67 3.97 -3.21
N LEU A 149 -1.61 3.52 -4.04
CA LEU A 149 -3.03 3.44 -3.72
C LEU A 149 -3.53 2.08 -4.21
N TYR A 150 -3.90 1.23 -3.27
CA TYR A 150 -4.17 -0.18 -3.53
C TYR A 150 -5.25 -0.75 -2.60
N PHE A 151 -5.63 -1.99 -2.84
CA PHE A 151 -6.65 -2.69 -2.07
C PHE A 151 -6.12 -4.01 -1.52
N VAL A 152 -6.50 -4.32 -0.27
CA VAL A 152 -6.14 -5.58 0.39
C VAL A 152 -7.36 -6.20 1.08
N SER A 153 -7.36 -7.54 1.19
CA SER A 153 -8.47 -8.31 1.77
C SER A 153 -8.41 -8.36 3.31
N MET A 154 -8.32 -7.18 3.94
CA MET A 154 -8.36 -7.02 5.40
C MET A 154 -9.77 -7.19 5.97
N ASP A 155 -9.86 -7.68 7.22
CA ASP A 155 -11.11 -7.67 7.98
C ASP A 155 -11.61 -6.22 8.24
N ALA A 156 -12.88 -5.95 7.99
CA ALA A 156 -13.45 -4.59 8.11
C ALA A 156 -13.28 -3.97 9.50
N ASP A 157 -13.29 -4.78 10.55
CA ASP A 157 -13.13 -4.33 11.95
C ASP A 157 -11.67 -4.36 12.44
N GLY A 158 -10.72 -4.59 11.52
CA GLY A 158 -9.29 -4.70 11.84
C GLY A 158 -8.94 -5.96 12.63
N GLY A 159 -9.78 -7.01 12.54
CA GLY A 159 -9.58 -8.30 13.17
C GLY A 159 -10.11 -8.41 14.61
N LEU A 160 -10.93 -7.46 15.08
CA LEU A 160 -11.49 -7.47 16.45
C LEU A 160 -12.33 -8.72 16.75
N LYS A 161 -13.18 -9.13 15.80
CA LYS A 161 -14.07 -10.30 15.99
C LYS A 161 -13.31 -11.60 15.88
N LYS A 162 -12.33 -11.65 14.97
CA LYS A 162 -11.57 -12.86 14.68
C LYS A 162 -10.51 -13.15 15.75
N TYR A 163 -9.95 -12.10 16.34
CA TYR A 163 -8.84 -12.19 17.30
C TYR A 163 -9.19 -11.50 18.63
N PRO A 164 -9.66 -12.23 19.65
CA PRO A 164 -10.13 -11.64 20.91
C PRO A 164 -9.08 -10.88 21.72
N THR A 165 -7.80 -11.14 21.48
CA THR A 165 -6.68 -10.41 22.07
C THR A 165 -6.43 -9.04 21.43
N ASN A 166 -6.87 -8.85 20.20
CA ASN A 166 -6.90 -7.53 19.57
C ASN A 166 -7.93 -6.63 20.26
N LYS A 167 -7.49 -5.57 20.93
CA LYS A 167 -8.36 -4.58 21.60
C LYS A 167 -8.38 -3.23 20.86
N ALA A 168 -7.60 -3.10 19.80
CA ALA A 168 -7.43 -1.85 19.07
C ALA A 168 -8.36 -1.76 17.83
N GLY A 169 -8.34 -2.76 16.96
CA GLY A 169 -9.19 -2.84 15.77
C GLY A 169 -8.94 -1.76 14.73
N ALA A 170 -9.88 -1.61 13.79
CA ALA A 170 -9.80 -0.65 12.69
C ALA A 170 -9.62 0.80 13.16
N LYS A 171 -10.18 1.18 14.31
CA LYS A 171 -10.02 2.51 14.91
C LYS A 171 -8.55 2.89 15.13
N TYR A 172 -7.68 1.93 15.33
CA TYR A 172 -6.25 2.11 15.54
C TYR A 172 -5.39 1.59 14.40
N GLY A 173 -6.00 1.23 13.26
CA GLY A 173 -5.28 0.81 12.06
C GLY A 173 -4.69 -0.60 12.12
N THR A 174 -5.29 -1.54 12.86
CA THR A 174 -4.81 -2.92 12.95
C THR A 174 -5.34 -3.82 11.84
N GLY A 175 -4.73 -4.99 11.67
CA GLY A 175 -5.18 -6.06 10.78
C GLY A 175 -4.62 -6.00 9.36
N TYR A 176 -3.55 -5.26 9.13
CA TYR A 176 -2.91 -5.20 7.81
C TYR A 176 -2.42 -6.56 7.34
N CYS A 177 -2.59 -6.79 6.07
CA CYS A 177 -2.04 -7.92 5.31
C CYS A 177 -1.88 -7.50 3.86
N ASP A 178 -1.02 -8.17 3.13
CA ASP A 178 -0.87 -8.05 1.68
C ASP A 178 -0.26 -9.33 1.07
N ALA A 179 0.02 -9.31 -0.23
CA ALA A 179 0.57 -10.44 -0.95
C ALA A 179 2.06 -10.69 -0.69
N GLN A 180 2.78 -9.74 -0.09
CA GLN A 180 4.15 -9.94 0.38
C GLN A 180 4.21 -10.68 1.71
N CYS A 181 3.05 -10.94 2.35
CA CYS A 181 2.98 -11.57 3.66
C CYS A 181 3.89 -10.90 4.70
N PRO A 182 3.77 -9.57 4.95
CA PRO A 182 4.75 -8.79 5.67
C PRO A 182 5.00 -9.32 7.07
N ARG A 183 6.29 -9.46 7.42
CA ARG A 183 6.79 -9.94 8.71
C ARG A 183 7.33 -8.81 9.58
N ASP A 184 7.32 -7.58 9.09
CA ASP A 184 7.73 -6.35 9.80
C ASP A 184 6.61 -5.72 10.64
N LEU A 185 5.42 -6.31 10.61
CA LEU A 185 4.30 -5.88 11.42
C LEU A 185 4.53 -6.21 12.89
N LYS A 186 4.32 -5.21 13.76
CA LYS A 186 4.51 -5.36 15.21
C LYS A 186 3.41 -6.22 15.86
N PHE A 187 2.20 -6.22 15.30
CA PHE A 187 1.08 -7.02 15.77
C PHE A 187 0.40 -7.76 14.63
N ILE A 188 0.22 -9.07 14.81
CA ILE A 188 -0.49 -9.95 13.88
C ILE A 188 -1.47 -10.80 14.69
N ASN A 189 -2.73 -10.91 14.22
CA ASN A 189 -3.77 -11.71 14.86
C ASN A 189 -4.00 -11.37 16.34
N GLY A 190 -3.76 -10.10 16.73
CA GLY A 190 -3.92 -9.64 18.10
C GLY A 190 -2.83 -10.10 19.07
N GLU A 191 -1.72 -10.62 18.57
CA GLU A 191 -0.51 -10.95 19.32
C GLU A 191 0.66 -10.07 18.86
N GLY A 192 1.67 -9.86 19.71
CA GLY A 192 2.92 -9.22 19.33
C GLY A 192 3.70 -10.13 18.37
N ASN A 193 4.52 -9.56 17.51
CA ASN A 193 5.42 -10.31 16.63
C ASN A 193 6.84 -10.31 17.20
N VAL A 194 6.98 -10.73 18.45
CA VAL A 194 8.22 -10.65 19.25
C VAL A 194 9.12 -11.85 19.03
N GLU A 195 8.52 -13.05 19.06
CA GLU A 195 9.25 -14.31 18.89
C GLU A 195 9.84 -14.40 17.48
N GLY A 196 11.14 -14.65 17.41
CA GLY A 196 11.88 -14.67 16.16
C GLY A 196 12.18 -13.30 15.54
N TRP A 197 11.89 -12.20 16.26
CA TRP A 197 12.17 -10.86 15.79
C TRP A 197 13.66 -10.63 15.57
N GLN A 198 14.01 -10.14 14.38
CA GLN A 198 15.37 -9.74 14.02
C GLN A 198 15.34 -8.25 13.65
N PRO A 199 16.00 -7.37 14.41
CA PRO A 199 16.17 -5.97 14.05
C PRO A 199 16.79 -5.84 12.66
N SER A 200 16.26 -4.96 11.82
CA SER A 200 16.83 -4.68 10.51
C SER A 200 18.22 -4.07 10.63
N LYS A 201 19.12 -4.46 9.72
CA LYS A 201 20.45 -3.86 9.61
C LYS A 201 20.43 -2.58 8.76
N ASN A 202 19.40 -2.43 7.93
CA ASN A 202 19.29 -1.35 6.95
C ASN A 202 18.27 -0.28 7.38
N ASP A 203 17.37 -0.62 8.33
CA ASP A 203 16.35 0.28 8.86
C ASP A 203 16.38 0.25 10.38
N GLN A 204 16.64 1.39 10.99
CA GLN A 204 16.73 1.54 12.46
C GLN A 204 15.36 1.54 13.14
N ASN A 205 14.26 1.52 12.39
CA ASN A 205 12.89 1.57 12.90
C ASN A 205 12.10 0.28 12.66
N ALA A 206 12.62 -0.63 11.83
CA ALA A 206 11.95 -1.87 11.44
C ALA A 206 12.77 -3.11 11.78
N GLY A 207 12.11 -4.24 11.74
CA GLY A 207 12.71 -5.57 11.90
C GLY A 207 11.78 -6.62 11.31
N VAL A 208 12.17 -7.87 11.37
CA VAL A 208 11.45 -9.01 10.79
C VAL A 208 11.12 -10.00 11.90
N GLY A 209 9.84 -10.23 12.13
CA GLY A 209 9.35 -11.18 13.14
C GLY A 209 9.20 -12.62 12.64
N GLY A 210 8.84 -13.50 13.55
CA GLY A 210 8.59 -14.92 13.25
C GLY A 210 7.31 -15.16 12.44
N HIS A 211 6.39 -14.21 12.44
CA HIS A 211 5.09 -14.32 11.76
C HIS A 211 4.92 -13.28 10.67
N GLY A 212 4.16 -13.64 9.63
CA GLY A 212 3.73 -12.74 8.56
C GLY A 212 2.20 -12.72 8.42
N SER A 213 1.67 -11.70 7.76
CA SER A 213 0.24 -11.51 7.54
C SER A 213 -0.08 -11.43 6.05
N CYS A 214 -0.64 -12.52 5.52
CA CYS A 214 -0.94 -12.71 4.10
C CYS A 214 -2.39 -12.39 3.78
N CYS A 215 -2.66 -11.77 2.66
CA CYS A 215 -3.97 -11.75 2.01
C CYS A 215 -3.85 -11.30 0.54
N ALA A 216 -4.92 -11.51 -0.22
CA ALA A 216 -4.97 -11.07 -1.61
C ALA A 216 -4.94 -9.54 -1.73
N GLU A 217 -4.29 -9.06 -2.79
CA GLU A 217 -3.97 -7.65 -3.03
C GLU A 217 -4.27 -7.23 -4.47
N MET A 218 -4.68 -5.99 -4.65
CA MET A 218 -4.87 -5.38 -5.95
C MET A 218 -4.24 -3.99 -5.96
N ASP A 219 -3.03 -3.89 -6.52
CA ASP A 219 -2.34 -2.62 -6.65
C ASP A 219 -2.86 -1.88 -7.89
N ILE A 220 -3.91 -1.10 -7.67
CA ILE A 220 -4.42 -0.29 -8.77
C ILE A 220 -3.47 0.87 -9.09
N TRP A 221 -2.57 1.23 -8.19
CA TRP A 221 -1.65 2.32 -8.40
C TRP A 221 -0.40 2.18 -7.53
N GLU A 222 0.74 1.98 -8.17
CA GLU A 222 2.07 2.13 -7.60
C GLU A 222 2.85 3.07 -8.52
N ALA A 223 3.32 4.21 -7.99
CA ALA A 223 3.89 5.23 -8.85
C ALA A 223 4.76 6.26 -8.14
N ASN A 224 5.61 6.86 -8.95
CA ASN A 224 6.24 8.15 -8.69
C ASN A 224 6.13 9.05 -9.95
N SER A 225 6.86 10.15 -10.00
CA SER A 225 6.80 11.06 -11.16
C SER A 225 7.44 10.48 -12.44
N VAL A 226 8.09 9.32 -12.36
CA VAL A 226 8.86 8.72 -13.47
C VAL A 226 8.17 7.48 -14.02
N SER A 227 7.58 6.65 -13.15
CA SER A 227 7.00 5.36 -13.54
C SER A 227 5.74 5.03 -12.77
N THR A 228 4.93 4.11 -13.33
CA THR A 228 3.73 3.57 -12.67
C THR A 228 3.45 2.14 -13.10
N ALA A 229 2.90 1.36 -12.17
CA ALA A 229 2.39 0.02 -12.41
C ALA A 229 0.95 -0.14 -11.92
N VAL A 230 0.23 -1.10 -12.49
CA VAL A 230 -1.01 -1.68 -11.98
C VAL A 230 -0.80 -3.19 -11.90
N THR A 231 -1.06 -3.79 -10.73
CA THR A 231 -0.62 -5.15 -10.44
C THR A 231 -1.63 -5.91 -9.59
N PRO A 232 -2.42 -6.82 -10.15
CA PRO A 232 -3.16 -7.80 -9.34
C PRO A 232 -2.21 -8.86 -8.78
N HIS A 233 -2.38 -9.20 -7.48
CA HIS A 233 -1.74 -10.32 -6.82
C HIS A 233 -2.79 -11.33 -6.36
N SER A 234 -2.63 -12.57 -6.77
CA SER A 234 -3.53 -13.66 -6.39
C SER A 234 -2.96 -14.45 -5.21
N CYS A 235 -3.85 -14.88 -4.32
CA CYS A 235 -3.52 -15.76 -3.21
C CYS A 235 -4.42 -16.99 -3.23
N SER A 236 -3.89 -18.15 -2.91
CA SER A 236 -4.69 -19.37 -2.73
C SER A 236 -5.61 -19.28 -1.49
N THR A 237 -5.28 -18.41 -0.53
CA THR A 237 -6.14 -17.97 0.58
C THR A 237 -6.35 -16.46 0.44
N ILE A 238 -7.59 -16.03 0.15
CA ILE A 238 -7.89 -14.63 -0.17
C ILE A 238 -7.89 -13.76 1.07
N GLU A 239 -8.55 -14.22 2.13
CA GLU A 239 -8.72 -13.50 3.39
C GLU A 239 -7.42 -13.49 4.20
N GLN A 240 -7.34 -12.55 5.14
CA GLN A 240 -6.20 -12.43 6.05
C GLN A 240 -5.90 -13.77 6.77
N SER A 241 -4.66 -14.22 6.62
CA SER A 241 -4.12 -15.41 7.27
C SER A 241 -2.69 -15.16 7.77
N ARG A 242 -2.35 -15.80 8.91
CA ARG A 242 -0.98 -15.78 9.44
C ARG A 242 -0.15 -16.88 8.80
N CYS A 243 1.09 -16.57 8.49
CA CYS A 243 2.13 -17.51 8.10
C CYS A 243 3.32 -17.47 9.08
N ASP A 244 4.22 -18.44 9.00
CA ASP A 244 5.35 -18.58 9.91
C ASP A 244 6.68 -18.66 9.15
N GLY A 245 7.66 -17.86 9.58
CA GLY A 245 9.02 -17.86 9.06
C GLY A 245 9.11 -17.77 7.55
N ASP A 246 10.03 -18.52 6.95
CA ASP A 246 10.26 -18.55 5.50
C ASP A 246 9.10 -19.17 4.71
N GLY A 247 8.17 -19.88 5.37
CA GLY A 247 6.93 -20.35 4.77
C GLY A 247 5.97 -19.22 4.36
N CYS A 248 6.22 -17.98 4.79
CA CYS A 248 5.46 -16.82 4.35
C CYS A 248 5.68 -16.47 2.88
N GLY A 249 6.86 -16.72 2.32
CA GLY A 249 7.25 -16.18 1.04
C GLY A 249 7.45 -14.66 1.07
N GLY A 250 7.29 -13.99 -0.06
CA GLY A 250 7.40 -12.54 -0.16
C GLY A 250 8.81 -11.98 0.07
N THR A 251 8.87 -10.73 0.49
CA THR A 251 10.13 -9.97 0.59
C THR A 251 11.07 -10.51 1.68
N TYR A 252 10.52 -11.04 2.77
CA TYR A 252 11.30 -11.40 3.98
C TYR A 252 11.66 -12.88 4.09
N SER A 253 11.46 -13.67 3.04
CA SER A 253 11.69 -15.11 3.06
C SER A 253 12.78 -15.52 2.06
N ALA A 254 13.56 -16.54 2.41
CA ALA A 254 14.62 -17.06 1.55
C ALA A 254 14.07 -17.59 0.22
N ASP A 255 12.93 -18.29 0.23
CA ASP A 255 12.13 -18.57 -0.97
C ASP A 255 10.94 -17.62 -1.03
N ARG A 256 11.06 -16.59 -1.87
CA ARG A 256 10.03 -15.60 -2.12
C ARG A 256 8.67 -16.20 -2.54
N TYR A 257 8.66 -17.38 -3.12
CA TYR A 257 7.49 -18.05 -3.70
C TYR A 257 6.87 -19.14 -2.82
N ALA A 258 7.42 -19.36 -1.63
CA ALA A 258 6.95 -20.42 -0.71
C ALA A 258 5.54 -20.20 -0.18
N GLY A 259 5.10 -18.95 -0.05
CA GLY A 259 3.86 -18.55 0.60
C GLY A 259 2.57 -18.88 -0.15
N VAL A 260 1.45 -18.52 0.46
CA VAL A 260 0.10 -18.70 -0.11
C VAL A 260 -0.24 -17.66 -1.18
N CYS A 261 0.50 -16.56 -1.24
CA CYS A 261 0.30 -15.45 -2.17
C CYS A 261 1.36 -15.44 -3.27
N ASP A 262 1.03 -14.79 -4.38
CA ASP A 262 1.94 -14.45 -5.45
C ASP A 262 2.58 -13.09 -5.18
N PRO A 263 3.90 -13.01 -4.93
CA PRO A 263 4.53 -11.75 -4.55
C PRO A 263 4.88 -10.83 -5.72
N ASP A 264 4.83 -11.32 -6.97
CA ASP A 264 5.26 -10.56 -8.15
C ASP A 264 4.11 -9.99 -8.99
N GLY A 265 2.92 -10.56 -8.86
CA GLY A 265 1.73 -10.14 -9.61
C GLY A 265 1.82 -10.32 -11.12
N CYS A 266 0.79 -9.83 -11.80
CA CYS A 266 0.76 -9.65 -13.24
C CYS A 266 0.71 -8.14 -13.52
N ASP A 267 1.85 -7.49 -13.62
CA ASP A 267 1.95 -6.04 -13.71
C ASP A 267 1.75 -5.50 -15.13
N PHE A 268 1.16 -4.31 -15.23
CA PHE A 268 1.24 -3.48 -16.41
C PHE A 268 1.90 -2.14 -16.04
N ASN A 269 3.14 -1.99 -16.48
CA ASN A 269 3.90 -0.76 -16.47
C ASN A 269 4.18 -0.37 -17.93
N SER A 270 3.77 0.81 -18.39
CA SER A 270 3.89 1.22 -19.79
C SER A 270 5.34 1.24 -20.30
N TYR A 271 6.28 1.62 -19.44
CA TYR A 271 7.71 1.60 -19.76
C TYR A 271 8.20 0.16 -19.97
N ARG A 272 7.82 -0.76 -19.06
CA ARG A 272 8.11 -2.20 -19.13
C ARG A 272 7.50 -2.84 -20.39
N MET A 273 6.34 -2.33 -20.83
CA MET A 273 5.67 -2.76 -22.05
C MET A 273 6.26 -2.12 -23.32
N GLY A 274 7.39 -1.42 -23.22
CA GLY A 274 8.13 -0.86 -24.34
C GLY A 274 7.68 0.54 -24.78
N VAL A 275 6.70 1.17 -24.12
CA VAL A 275 6.20 2.50 -24.45
C VAL A 275 6.78 3.53 -23.49
N LYS A 276 8.05 3.89 -23.71
CA LYS A 276 8.87 4.69 -22.79
C LYS A 276 8.41 6.16 -22.66
N ASP A 277 7.73 6.70 -23.67
CA ASP A 277 7.29 8.11 -23.73
C ASP A 277 5.85 8.34 -23.26
N PHE A 278 5.22 7.33 -22.67
CA PHE A 278 3.83 7.42 -22.28
C PHE A 278 3.62 8.16 -20.96
N TYR A 279 4.41 7.85 -19.92
CA TYR A 279 4.23 8.35 -18.56
C TYR A 279 5.52 9.00 -18.05
N GLY A 280 5.41 10.20 -17.46
CA GLY A 280 6.54 10.95 -16.93
C GLY A 280 6.39 12.45 -17.14
N LYS A 281 7.34 13.22 -16.62
CA LYS A 281 7.34 14.69 -16.75
C LYS A 281 7.43 15.10 -18.24
N GLY A 282 6.42 15.84 -18.71
CA GLY A 282 6.33 16.30 -20.09
C GLY A 282 5.98 15.23 -21.13
N LYS A 283 5.66 14.00 -20.70
CA LYS A 283 5.24 12.89 -21.57
C LYS A 283 3.73 12.90 -21.84
N THR A 284 3.20 11.85 -22.47
CA THR A 284 1.77 11.75 -22.84
C THR A 284 0.86 11.90 -21.61
N VAL A 285 1.15 11.24 -20.51
CA VAL A 285 0.62 11.54 -19.17
C VAL A 285 1.69 12.34 -18.44
N ASP A 286 1.48 13.65 -18.34
CA ASP A 286 2.45 14.61 -17.79
C ASP A 286 2.36 14.65 -16.26
N THR A 287 3.29 13.99 -15.61
CA THR A 287 3.38 13.89 -14.13
C THR A 287 3.82 15.18 -13.44
N SER A 288 4.19 16.22 -14.19
CA SER A 288 4.41 17.56 -13.60
C SER A 288 3.12 18.26 -13.19
N LYS A 289 1.96 17.67 -13.47
CA LYS A 289 0.62 18.20 -13.22
C LYS A 289 -0.30 17.10 -12.73
N LYS A 290 -1.28 17.50 -11.94
CA LYS A 290 -2.37 16.63 -11.52
C LYS A 290 -3.10 16.01 -12.70
N PHE A 291 -3.49 14.73 -12.57
CA PHE A 291 -4.32 14.01 -13.53
C PHE A 291 -5.26 13.04 -12.80
N THR A 292 -6.24 12.53 -13.54
CA THR A 292 -7.17 11.52 -13.04
C THR A 292 -6.76 10.13 -13.52
N VAL A 293 -6.80 9.16 -12.63
CA VAL A 293 -6.58 7.73 -12.90
C VAL A 293 -7.93 7.03 -12.83
N VAL A 294 -8.26 6.24 -13.87
CA VAL A 294 -9.48 5.44 -13.93
C VAL A 294 -9.12 3.98 -14.11
N THR A 295 -9.62 3.12 -13.23
CA THR A 295 -9.44 1.67 -13.32
C THR A 295 -10.80 1.00 -13.39
N GLN A 296 -11.05 0.23 -14.45
CA GLN A 296 -12.27 -0.52 -14.67
C GLN A 296 -12.05 -2.01 -14.49
N PHE A 297 -12.95 -2.65 -13.77
CA PHE A 297 -13.02 -4.09 -13.55
C PHE A 297 -14.19 -4.64 -14.36
N ILE A 298 -13.90 -5.37 -15.44
CA ILE A 298 -14.89 -5.76 -16.46
C ILE A 298 -14.96 -7.28 -16.49
N GLY A 299 -16.17 -7.83 -16.63
CA GLY A 299 -16.36 -9.29 -16.71
C GLY A 299 -16.23 -9.99 -15.36
N SER A 300 -16.05 -11.31 -15.37
CA SER A 300 -15.94 -12.15 -14.17
C SER A 300 -15.17 -13.44 -14.45
N GLY A 301 -14.66 -14.11 -13.40
CA GLY A 301 -13.85 -15.33 -13.53
C GLY A 301 -12.63 -15.10 -14.43
N ASP A 302 -12.28 -16.10 -15.24
CA ASP A 302 -11.17 -16.01 -16.18
C ASP A 302 -11.33 -14.94 -17.29
N ALA A 303 -12.57 -14.47 -17.50
CA ALA A 303 -12.88 -13.41 -18.45
C ALA A 303 -12.81 -12.01 -17.82
N MET A 304 -12.34 -11.90 -16.58
CA MET A 304 -12.12 -10.60 -15.96
C MET A 304 -11.01 -9.84 -16.67
N GLU A 305 -11.27 -8.57 -16.95
CA GLU A 305 -10.33 -7.61 -17.53
C GLU A 305 -10.17 -6.44 -16.57
N ILE A 306 -8.91 -6.05 -16.29
CA ILE A 306 -8.59 -4.82 -15.57
C ILE A 306 -8.05 -3.82 -16.57
N LYS A 307 -8.80 -2.76 -16.79
CA LYS A 307 -8.52 -1.73 -17.80
C LYS A 307 -8.19 -0.41 -17.15
N ARG A 308 -7.18 0.28 -17.67
CA ARG A 308 -6.71 1.56 -17.17
C ARG A 308 -6.79 2.63 -18.26
N PHE A 309 -7.15 3.84 -17.85
CA PHE A 309 -6.91 5.06 -18.62
C PHE A 309 -6.77 6.27 -17.70
N TYR A 310 -6.35 7.37 -18.26
CA TYR A 310 -6.07 8.61 -17.57
C TYR A 310 -6.92 9.73 -18.13
N VAL A 311 -7.22 10.76 -17.32
CA VAL A 311 -7.86 11.98 -17.81
C VAL A 311 -6.96 13.15 -17.41
N GLN A 312 -6.49 13.89 -18.43
CA GLN A 312 -5.65 15.07 -18.20
C GLN A 312 -6.00 16.15 -19.21
N ASN A 313 -6.12 17.39 -18.75
CA ASN A 313 -6.51 18.55 -19.59
C ASN A 313 -7.82 18.32 -20.38
N GLY A 314 -8.79 17.64 -19.77
CA GLY A 314 -10.08 17.30 -20.40
C GLY A 314 -10.01 16.22 -21.48
N LYS A 315 -8.86 15.53 -21.63
CA LYS A 315 -8.70 14.45 -22.60
C LYS A 315 -8.60 13.10 -21.87
N THR A 316 -9.34 12.11 -22.35
CA THR A 316 -9.16 10.71 -21.96
C THR A 316 -7.98 10.13 -22.73
N ILE A 317 -7.02 9.55 -22.01
CA ILE A 317 -5.79 8.98 -22.54
C ILE A 317 -5.81 7.48 -22.18
N PRO A 318 -6.04 6.57 -23.12
CA PRO A 318 -6.00 5.14 -22.83
C PRO A 318 -4.58 4.70 -22.49
N GLN A 319 -4.47 3.63 -21.69
CA GLN A 319 -3.20 2.93 -21.52
C GLN A 319 -2.70 2.48 -22.90
N PRO A 320 -1.41 2.56 -23.21
CA PRO A 320 -0.90 2.21 -24.53
C PRO A 320 -0.89 0.69 -24.72
N ASP A 321 -1.01 0.24 -25.96
CA ASP A 321 -0.76 -1.17 -26.29
C ASP A 321 0.71 -1.51 -26.05
N SER A 322 0.96 -2.74 -25.59
CA SER A 322 2.33 -3.27 -25.47
C SER A 322 3.02 -3.34 -26.84
N THR A 323 4.30 -2.96 -26.87
CA THR A 323 5.17 -3.12 -28.05
C THR A 323 6.12 -4.31 -27.91
N ILE A 324 6.04 -5.05 -26.82
CA ILE A 324 6.86 -6.24 -26.57
C ILE A 324 6.42 -7.37 -27.50
N PRO A 325 7.34 -8.00 -28.25
CA PRO A 325 7.01 -9.10 -29.13
C PRO A 325 6.28 -10.23 -28.41
N GLY A 326 5.10 -10.60 -28.91
CA GLY A 326 4.26 -11.66 -28.34
C GLY A 326 3.37 -11.24 -27.17
N VAL A 327 3.46 -10.00 -26.69
CA VAL A 327 2.57 -9.43 -25.67
C VAL A 327 1.69 -8.37 -26.33
N THR A 328 0.40 -8.61 -26.38
CA THR A 328 -0.56 -7.71 -27.08
C THR A 328 -1.60 -7.15 -26.12
N GLY A 329 -2.10 -5.95 -26.46
CA GLY A 329 -3.17 -5.28 -25.73
C GLY A 329 -2.66 -4.30 -24.69
N ASN A 330 -3.61 -3.65 -24.00
CA ASN A 330 -3.39 -2.56 -23.06
C ASN A 330 -4.19 -2.72 -21.75
N SER A 331 -4.58 -3.95 -21.44
CA SER A 331 -5.32 -4.29 -20.23
C SER A 331 -4.80 -5.61 -19.65
N ILE A 332 -5.07 -5.84 -18.37
CA ILE A 332 -4.67 -7.07 -17.70
C ILE A 332 -5.79 -8.10 -17.86
N THR A 333 -5.47 -9.20 -18.50
CA THR A 333 -6.32 -10.36 -18.73
C THR A 333 -5.49 -11.62 -18.52
N THR A 334 -6.11 -12.79 -18.40
CA THR A 334 -5.39 -14.07 -18.35
C THR A 334 -4.43 -14.22 -19.54
N PHE A 335 -4.90 -13.88 -20.76
CA PHE A 335 -4.07 -13.95 -21.97
C PHE A 335 -2.86 -13.01 -21.91
N PHE A 336 -3.05 -11.76 -21.47
CA PHE A 336 -1.97 -10.80 -21.29
C PHE A 336 -0.94 -11.32 -20.29
N CYS A 337 -1.37 -11.83 -19.13
CA CYS A 337 -0.46 -12.34 -18.10
C CYS A 337 0.33 -13.55 -18.58
N ASP A 338 -0.31 -14.51 -19.27
CA ASP A 338 0.36 -15.68 -19.86
C ASP A 338 1.45 -15.24 -20.87
N ALA A 339 1.12 -14.26 -21.72
CA ALA A 339 2.06 -13.76 -22.74
C ALA A 339 3.22 -12.97 -22.13
N GLN A 340 2.93 -12.07 -21.18
CA GLN A 340 3.91 -11.23 -20.49
C GLN A 340 4.93 -12.08 -19.71
N LYS A 341 4.46 -12.98 -18.85
CA LYS A 341 5.34 -13.84 -18.03
C LYS A 341 6.23 -14.72 -18.92
N LYS A 342 5.69 -15.22 -20.02
CA LYS A 342 6.47 -15.97 -21.01
C LYS A 342 7.52 -15.10 -21.70
N ALA A 343 7.16 -13.89 -22.13
CA ALA A 343 8.06 -12.99 -22.85
C ALA A 343 9.22 -12.51 -22.00
N PHE A 344 8.98 -12.29 -20.70
CA PHE A 344 9.98 -11.80 -19.74
C PHE A 344 10.78 -12.93 -19.09
N GLY A 345 10.29 -14.19 -19.18
CA GLY A 345 10.88 -15.32 -18.47
C GLY A 345 10.68 -15.26 -16.96
N ASP A 346 9.68 -14.49 -16.51
CA ASP A 346 9.35 -14.36 -15.10
C ASP A 346 8.70 -15.61 -14.54
N LYS A 347 8.91 -15.89 -13.25
CA LYS A 347 8.20 -16.96 -12.56
C LYS A 347 6.70 -16.64 -12.52
N TYR A 348 5.84 -17.64 -12.75
CA TYR A 348 4.42 -17.42 -12.95
C TYR A 348 3.57 -17.92 -11.77
N THR A 349 3.95 -17.57 -10.54
CA THR A 349 3.21 -17.93 -9.33
C THR A 349 1.82 -17.29 -9.27
N PHE A 350 1.60 -16.16 -9.94
CA PHE A 350 0.27 -15.56 -10.08
C PHE A 350 -0.77 -16.58 -10.57
N LYS A 351 -0.46 -17.32 -11.63
CA LYS A 351 -1.33 -18.37 -12.17
C LYS A 351 -1.51 -19.53 -11.18
N ASP A 352 -0.40 -19.95 -10.54
CA ASP A 352 -0.40 -21.08 -9.60
C ASP A 352 -1.26 -20.78 -8.35
N LYS A 353 -1.40 -19.51 -7.97
CA LYS A 353 -2.21 -19.03 -6.84
C LYS A 353 -3.64 -18.64 -7.25
N GLY A 354 -4.06 -18.93 -8.49
CA GLY A 354 -5.41 -18.74 -8.99
C GLY A 354 -5.58 -17.67 -10.08
N GLY A 355 -4.58 -16.82 -10.30
CA GLY A 355 -4.52 -15.86 -11.40
C GLY A 355 -5.73 -14.93 -11.50
N MET A 356 -6.07 -14.55 -12.73
CA MET A 356 -7.23 -13.68 -12.99
C MET A 356 -8.56 -14.33 -12.57
N ALA A 357 -8.67 -15.65 -12.54
CA ALA A 357 -9.88 -16.35 -12.12
C ALA A 357 -10.24 -16.09 -10.66
N ASN A 358 -9.25 -15.83 -9.78
CA ASN A 358 -9.46 -15.48 -8.38
C ASN A 358 -9.78 -14.00 -8.17
N MET A 359 -9.52 -13.13 -9.15
CA MET A 359 -9.68 -11.68 -8.97
C MET A 359 -11.12 -11.25 -8.61
N PRO A 360 -12.21 -11.82 -9.14
CA PRO A 360 -13.55 -11.47 -8.70
C PRO A 360 -13.82 -11.76 -7.21
N SER A 361 -13.24 -12.85 -6.69
CA SER A 361 -13.30 -13.18 -5.26
C SER A 361 -12.39 -12.29 -4.43
N THR A 362 -11.16 -12.06 -4.89
CA THR A 362 -10.20 -11.10 -4.33
C THR A 362 -10.82 -9.71 -4.20
N CYS A 363 -11.42 -9.20 -5.27
CA CYS A 363 -12.01 -7.87 -5.32
C CYS A 363 -13.40 -7.76 -4.64
N ASN A 364 -13.83 -8.76 -3.87
CA ASN A 364 -15.15 -8.77 -3.21
C ASN A 364 -15.08 -8.35 -1.74
N GLY A 365 -14.74 -7.10 -1.48
CA GLY A 365 -14.74 -6.56 -0.13
C GLY A 365 -13.34 -6.23 0.39
N MET A 366 -12.62 -5.42 -0.35
CA MET A 366 -11.25 -4.99 -0.03
C MET A 366 -11.22 -3.63 0.67
N VAL A 367 -10.23 -3.43 1.50
CA VAL A 367 -9.92 -2.15 2.17
C VAL A 367 -9.00 -1.32 1.28
N LEU A 368 -9.32 -0.03 1.11
CA LEU A 368 -8.45 0.93 0.42
C LEU A 368 -7.29 1.32 1.32
N VAL A 369 -6.10 1.18 0.79
CA VAL A 369 -4.83 1.59 1.38
C VAL A 369 -4.22 2.72 0.56
N MET A 370 -3.72 3.73 1.22
CA MET A 370 -2.94 4.82 0.63
C MET A 370 -1.64 4.92 1.40
N SER A 371 -0.52 4.78 0.71
CA SER A 371 0.80 4.76 1.32
C SER A 371 1.81 5.61 0.56
N LEU A 372 2.85 5.98 1.26
CA LEU A 372 4.05 6.59 0.70
C LEU A 372 5.24 5.94 1.41
N TRP A 373 6.19 5.38 0.67
CA TRP A 373 7.30 4.63 1.24
C TRP A 373 8.51 4.59 0.29
N ASP A 374 9.66 4.41 0.86
CA ASP A 374 10.93 4.04 0.24
C ASP A 374 11.23 2.56 0.46
N ASP A 375 12.19 2.00 -0.26
CA ASP A 375 12.44 0.56 -0.30
C ASP A 375 13.84 0.20 0.19
N HIS A 376 13.94 -0.28 1.41
CA HIS A 376 15.18 -0.72 2.03
C HIS A 376 15.75 -2.04 1.48
N TYR A 377 15.02 -2.74 0.60
CA TYR A 377 15.42 -4.05 0.05
C TYR A 377 15.95 -3.97 -1.37
N SER A 378 15.32 -3.16 -2.22
CA SER A 378 15.66 -3.07 -3.63
C SER A 378 15.64 -1.64 -4.18
N ASN A 379 15.65 -0.63 -3.30
CA ASN A 379 15.75 0.78 -3.65
C ASN A 379 14.68 1.25 -4.65
N MET A 380 13.49 0.63 -4.65
CA MET A 380 12.38 0.87 -5.58
C MET A 380 12.72 0.59 -7.07
N LEU A 381 13.85 -0.04 -7.38
CA LEU A 381 14.31 -0.24 -8.76
C LEU A 381 13.36 -1.11 -9.60
N TRP A 382 12.59 -1.97 -8.95
CA TRP A 382 11.54 -2.79 -9.57
C TRP A 382 10.37 -1.97 -10.11
N LEU A 383 10.18 -0.74 -9.64
CA LEU A 383 9.13 0.17 -10.11
C LEU A 383 9.62 1.12 -11.20
N ASP A 384 10.79 1.75 -11.02
CA ASP A 384 11.15 2.95 -11.75
C ASP A 384 12.52 2.94 -12.45
N SER A 385 13.24 1.81 -12.42
CA SER A 385 14.59 1.68 -12.97
C SER A 385 14.76 0.40 -13.82
N THR A 386 15.97 -0.11 -13.90
CA THR A 386 16.27 -1.45 -14.44
C THR A 386 16.30 -2.45 -13.31
N TYR A 387 15.51 -3.52 -13.43
CA TYR A 387 15.45 -4.59 -12.43
C TYR A 387 15.17 -5.98 -13.09
N PRO A 388 15.94 -7.03 -12.77
CA PRO A 388 17.18 -7.03 -11.97
C PRO A 388 18.29 -6.13 -12.53
N THR A 389 19.18 -5.64 -11.66
CA THR A 389 20.19 -4.63 -12.01
C THR A 389 21.33 -5.12 -12.91
N ASP A 390 21.48 -6.43 -13.05
CA ASP A 390 22.44 -7.09 -13.93
C ASP A 390 21.94 -7.25 -15.38
N LYS A 391 20.71 -6.82 -15.66
CA LYS A 391 20.09 -6.90 -16.98
C LYS A 391 20.29 -5.62 -17.79
N ASN A 392 20.22 -5.79 -19.12
CA ASN A 392 20.26 -4.64 -20.04
C ASN A 392 18.82 -4.27 -20.45
N PRO A 393 18.30 -3.08 -20.10
CA PRO A 393 16.93 -2.67 -20.40
C PRO A 393 16.59 -2.53 -21.89
N ASP A 394 17.58 -2.53 -22.78
CA ASP A 394 17.37 -2.43 -24.22
C ASP A 394 17.32 -3.80 -24.92
N THR A 395 17.88 -4.85 -24.31
CA THR A 395 17.95 -6.21 -24.89
C THR A 395 17.19 -7.26 -24.10
N ASP A 396 17.10 -7.09 -22.77
CA ASP A 396 16.41 -8.03 -21.89
C ASP A 396 14.96 -7.55 -21.66
N ALA A 397 14.04 -8.13 -22.40
CA ALA A 397 12.63 -7.73 -22.36
C ALA A 397 12.08 -7.74 -20.91
N GLY A 398 11.39 -6.66 -20.53
CA GLY A 398 10.77 -6.51 -19.21
C GLY A 398 11.70 -6.15 -18.06
N SER A 399 13.00 -5.96 -18.29
CA SER A 399 13.93 -5.52 -17.25
C SER A 399 13.90 -3.99 -17.03
N GLY A 400 13.66 -3.20 -18.08
CA GLY A 400 13.49 -1.75 -17.98
C GLY A 400 12.09 -1.40 -17.47
N ARG A 401 11.98 -0.65 -16.38
CA ARG A 401 10.71 -0.28 -15.72
C ARG A 401 10.51 1.23 -15.58
N GLY A 402 11.58 2.02 -15.75
CA GLY A 402 11.59 3.47 -15.71
C GLY A 402 12.98 4.03 -16.05
N GLU A 403 13.10 5.35 -16.01
CA GLU A 403 14.33 6.08 -16.40
C GLU A 403 15.26 6.37 -15.21
N CYS A 404 14.91 5.96 -14.01
CA CYS A 404 15.74 6.16 -12.83
C CYS A 404 17.04 5.35 -12.94
N ALA A 405 18.13 5.92 -12.45
CA ALA A 405 19.41 5.23 -12.44
C ALA A 405 19.38 3.99 -11.54
N ILE A 406 20.11 2.93 -11.89
CA ILE A 406 20.23 1.73 -11.04
C ILE A 406 20.91 1.98 -9.69
N THR A 407 21.47 3.17 -9.50
CA THR A 407 22.06 3.65 -8.24
C THR A 407 21.12 4.56 -7.44
N SER A 408 19.93 4.86 -7.96
CA SER A 408 18.93 5.70 -7.28
C SER A 408 18.16 4.92 -6.21
N GLY A 409 17.36 5.64 -5.43
CA GLY A 409 16.39 5.07 -4.50
C GLY A 409 17.00 4.53 -3.20
N VAL A 410 18.28 4.78 -2.93
CA VAL A 410 18.87 4.45 -1.63
C VAL A 410 18.14 5.24 -0.54
N PRO A 411 17.48 4.60 0.45
CA PRO A 411 16.62 5.27 1.41
C PRO A 411 17.26 6.49 2.10
N ALA A 412 18.47 6.36 2.63
CA ALA A 412 19.18 7.46 3.30
C ALA A 412 19.43 8.68 2.38
N ASP A 413 19.64 8.43 1.08
CA ASP A 413 19.81 9.51 0.10
C ASP A 413 18.46 10.16 -0.23
N VAL A 414 17.43 9.35 -0.43
CA VAL A 414 16.07 9.82 -0.73
C VAL A 414 15.51 10.64 0.42
N GLU A 415 15.62 10.14 1.65
CA GLU A 415 15.14 10.80 2.86
C GLU A 415 15.86 12.15 3.10
N SER A 416 17.18 12.19 2.86
CA SER A 416 17.97 13.40 3.10
C SER A 416 17.85 14.44 1.99
N GLN A 417 17.73 14.01 0.73
CA GLN A 417 17.69 14.90 -0.45
C GLN A 417 16.26 15.36 -0.78
N HIS A 418 15.25 14.56 -0.40
CA HIS A 418 13.85 14.80 -0.72
C HIS A 418 12.91 14.71 0.51
N PRO A 419 13.24 15.37 1.63
CA PRO A 419 12.45 15.28 2.87
C PRO A 419 11.02 15.78 2.71
N ASP A 420 10.76 16.65 1.73
CA ASP A 420 9.43 17.20 1.44
C ASP A 420 8.75 16.49 0.25
N ALA A 421 9.29 15.36 -0.21
CA ALA A 421 8.64 14.56 -1.25
C ALA A 421 7.25 14.13 -0.79
N SER A 422 6.27 14.22 -1.69
CA SER A 422 4.88 14.04 -1.32
C SER A 422 4.02 13.56 -2.49
N VAL A 423 2.93 12.90 -2.14
CA VAL A 423 1.83 12.55 -3.05
C VAL A 423 0.51 13.07 -2.50
N ILE A 424 -0.37 13.56 -3.39
CA ILE A 424 -1.69 14.06 -3.03
C ILE A 424 -2.75 13.28 -3.81
N TYR A 425 -3.62 12.58 -3.08
CA TYR A 425 -4.80 11.91 -3.62
C TYR A 425 -6.04 12.77 -3.37
N SER A 426 -6.93 12.82 -4.35
CA SER A 426 -8.17 13.59 -4.23
C SER A 426 -9.28 13.02 -5.10
N ASN A 427 -10.51 13.52 -4.91
CA ASN A 427 -11.64 13.23 -5.77
C ASN A 427 -11.86 11.72 -6.01
N ILE A 428 -11.72 10.91 -4.92
CA ILE A 428 -11.92 9.46 -4.97
C ILE A 428 -13.37 9.16 -5.30
N LYS A 429 -13.61 8.41 -6.37
CA LYS A 429 -14.95 8.02 -6.83
C LYS A 429 -14.97 6.54 -7.16
N PHE A 430 -16.10 5.89 -6.94
CA PHE A 430 -16.33 4.51 -7.33
C PHE A 430 -17.79 4.30 -7.71
N GLY A 431 -18.04 3.33 -8.58
CA GLY A 431 -19.39 3.04 -9.06
C GLY A 431 -19.41 2.13 -10.28
N PRO A 432 -20.55 2.00 -10.96
CA PRO A 432 -20.64 1.31 -12.24
C PRO A 432 -19.74 1.96 -13.30
N ILE A 433 -19.30 1.17 -14.29
CA ILE A 433 -18.44 1.63 -15.38
C ILE A 433 -19.03 2.87 -16.07
N ASN A 434 -18.17 3.83 -16.41
CA ASN A 434 -18.48 5.11 -17.06
C ASN A 434 -19.38 6.06 -16.22
N THR A 435 -19.31 5.97 -14.88
CA THR A 435 -20.10 6.86 -14.00
C THR A 435 -19.24 7.78 -13.14
N THR A 436 -17.92 7.55 -13.07
CA THR A 436 -17.04 8.25 -12.11
C THR A 436 -16.17 9.34 -12.74
N PHE A 437 -16.09 9.38 -14.08
CA PHE A 437 -15.35 10.40 -14.82
C PHE A 437 -16.20 10.94 -15.97
N GLY A 438 -15.96 12.17 -16.41
CA GLY A 438 -16.68 12.86 -17.48
C GLY A 438 -16.34 14.34 -17.47
#